data_6fb3fef49a88cbf245778323080c3399
#
_entry.id   6fb3fef49a88cbf245778323080c3399
#
_cell.length_a   1.000
_cell.length_b   1.000
_cell.length_c   1.000
_cell.angle_alpha   90.00
_cell.angle_beta   90.00
_cell.angle_gamma   90.00
#
_symmetry.space_group_name_H-M   'P 1'
#
loop_
_entity.id
_entity.type
_entity.pdbx_description
1 polymer ?
#
loop_
_entity_poly.entity_id
_entity_poly.type
_entity_poly.pdbx_seq_one_letter_code
_entity_poly.pdbx_strand_id
1 'polypeptide(L)'
;MRRHRIRNFTLGAAIASTALHAGVNAQQTPASAGARPAPALYNTVKQKLRDGKQVVGATVLIGNPDTYCAVANSGFDFTWIEMQHSPMSWQDVAHMVAACKGASAIPFIRVPDATEGDLQKATDIGALGIMVPMVDTVEKAENAVKFAKYPPLGRRSQGNNQAGSLWGGNYRQTINDNLLIIAMIENPAGVAMAEKIAAVPGIDGLFVASTDLGSFSGLRQGDAKYESLVNQVVAVVQKRGMLVLGGPSAWKDTRKGYNFFQAGDEAVIIRAGARATLGAQPAAGPGRGVAPIEGDAPK
;
A
#
# COMPACT_ATOMS: atom_id res chain seq x y z
N MET A 1 27.91 -39.87 57.41
CA MET A 1 29.35 -39.96 57.82
C MET A 1 30.18 -39.10 56.88
N ARG A 2 31.20 -38.40 57.49
CA ARG A 2 32.20 -37.47 56.95
C ARG A 2 31.65 -36.07 56.56
N ARG A 3 31.68 -35.03 57.37
CA ARG A 3 32.66 -34.25 58.17
C ARG A 3 33.68 -33.46 57.34
N HIS A 4 33.55 -32.10 57.43
CA HIS A 4 34.60 -31.06 57.54
C HIS A 4 35.28 -30.62 56.26
N ARG A 5 35.45 -29.31 56.02
CA ARG A 5 36.21 -28.34 56.84
C ARG A 5 35.90 -26.87 56.42
N ILE A 6 35.72 -26.07 57.44
CA ILE A 6 35.76 -24.61 57.45
C ILE A 6 37.28 -24.19 57.34
N ARG A 7 37.56 -23.16 56.56
CA ARG A 7 38.80 -22.40 56.72
C ARG A 7 38.47 -20.90 56.68
N ASN A 8 38.58 -20.30 57.83
CA ASN A 8 38.72 -18.86 58.03
C ASN A 8 40.06 -18.38 57.50
N PHE A 9 40.10 -17.23 56.85
CA PHE A 9 41.31 -16.40 56.81
C PHE A 9 40.95 -14.93 57.05
N THR A 10 41.76 -14.35 57.84
CA THR A 10 41.77 -13.12 58.62
C THR A 10 41.92 -11.84 57.78
N LEU A 11 41.40 -10.77 58.42
CA LEU A 11 41.59 -9.33 58.12
C LEU A 11 43.02 -8.94 57.78
N GLY A 12 43.11 -8.04 56.81
CA GLY A 12 44.27 -7.17 56.59
C GLY A 12 43.77 -5.77 56.22
N ALA A 13 43.86 -4.84 57.17
CA ALA A 13 43.58 -3.43 56.94
C ALA A 13 44.81 -2.78 56.31
N ALA A 14 44.60 -2.07 55.21
CA ALA A 14 45.59 -1.14 54.65
C ALA A 14 44.93 0.21 54.37
N ILE A 15 45.38 1.21 55.12
CA ILE A 15 45.09 2.64 54.98
C ILE A 15 45.88 3.15 53.77
N ALA A 16 45.25 3.76 52.80
CA ALA A 16 45.92 4.50 51.77
C ALA A 16 45.18 5.79 51.42
N SER A 17 45.93 6.80 51.40
CA SER A 17 45.74 8.24 51.36
C SER A 17 44.80 8.76 50.26
N THR A 18 44.03 9.78 50.65
CA THR A 18 43.27 10.67 49.78
C THR A 18 44.17 11.54 48.94
N ALA A 19 44.08 11.41 47.59
CA ALA A 19 44.51 12.41 46.64
C ALA A 19 43.25 13.04 45.99
N LEU A 20 42.99 14.30 46.32
CA LEU A 20 42.01 15.13 45.63
C LEU A 20 42.52 15.37 44.18
N HIS A 21 41.87 14.79 43.21
CA HIS A 21 41.98 15.22 41.83
C HIS A 21 40.73 16.06 41.47
N ALA A 22 40.96 17.38 41.29
CA ALA A 22 40.00 18.27 40.68
C ALA A 22 39.76 17.81 39.23
N GLY A 23 38.71 17.07 39.00
CA GLY A 23 38.27 16.70 37.66
C GLY A 23 37.63 17.90 36.95
N VAL A 24 38.28 18.41 35.92
CA VAL A 24 37.74 19.38 34.98
C VAL A 24 36.54 18.74 34.30
N ASN A 25 35.32 19.23 34.59
CA ASN A 25 34.13 18.91 33.84
C ASN A 25 34.24 19.46 32.41
N ALA A 26 34.73 18.64 31.49
CA ALA A 26 34.59 18.91 30.06
C ALA A 26 33.09 18.71 29.74
N GLN A 27 32.36 19.81 29.59
CA GLN A 27 31.04 19.81 28.98
C GLN A 27 31.13 19.18 27.59
N GLN A 28 30.65 17.95 27.45
CA GLN A 28 30.46 17.34 26.16
C GLN A 28 29.35 18.14 25.45
N THR A 29 29.72 18.94 24.49
CA THR A 29 28.81 19.51 23.50
C THR A 29 28.00 18.34 22.91
N PRO A 30 26.66 18.41 22.87
CA PRO A 30 25.88 17.38 22.22
C PRO A 30 26.31 17.32 20.76
N ALA A 31 26.79 16.14 20.34
CA ALA A 31 27.10 15.90 18.95
C ALA A 31 25.85 16.27 18.13
N SER A 32 26.03 17.13 17.13
CA SER A 32 24.99 17.46 16.18
C SER A 32 24.41 16.14 15.67
N ALA A 33 23.12 15.92 15.88
CA ALA A 33 22.44 14.76 15.33
C ALA A 33 22.58 14.84 13.80
N GLY A 34 23.57 14.12 13.28
CA GLY A 34 23.79 14.01 11.85
C GLY A 34 22.48 13.62 11.20
N ALA A 35 22.11 14.31 10.13
CA ALA A 35 20.90 14.02 9.36
C ALA A 35 20.87 12.51 9.09
N ARG A 36 19.80 11.83 9.56
CA ARG A 36 19.64 10.38 9.32
C ARG A 36 19.70 10.16 7.81
N PRO A 37 20.56 9.26 7.29
CA PRO A 37 20.59 8.98 5.87
C PRO A 37 19.17 8.69 5.39
N ALA A 38 18.79 9.23 4.22
CA ALA A 38 17.48 9.00 3.65
C ALA A 38 17.23 7.49 3.60
N PRO A 39 16.07 7.00 4.07
CA PRO A 39 15.80 5.57 4.09
C PRO A 39 15.83 5.02 2.68
N ALA A 40 16.41 3.81 2.51
CA ALA A 40 16.48 3.16 1.21
C ALA A 40 15.07 2.98 0.65
N LEU A 41 14.80 3.58 -0.52
CA LEU A 41 13.53 3.44 -1.21
C LEU A 41 13.61 2.19 -2.11
N TYR A 42 12.94 1.11 -1.69
CA TYR A 42 12.84 -0.14 -2.44
C TYR A 42 11.47 -0.33 -3.10
N ASN A 43 10.50 0.55 -2.82
CA ASN A 43 9.23 0.60 -3.54
C ASN A 43 9.44 1.25 -4.91
N THR A 44 9.59 0.40 -5.94
CA THR A 44 9.85 0.83 -7.32
C THR A 44 8.70 1.66 -7.92
N VAL A 45 7.45 1.38 -7.52
CA VAL A 45 6.27 2.17 -7.90
C VAL A 45 6.35 3.58 -7.32
N LYS A 46 6.64 3.69 -6.03
CA LYS A 46 6.80 5.00 -5.36
C LYS A 46 7.93 5.81 -5.99
N GLN A 47 9.04 5.14 -6.36
CA GLN A 47 10.14 5.80 -7.06
C GLN A 47 9.70 6.33 -8.43
N LYS A 48 9.05 5.49 -9.27
CA LYS A 48 8.56 5.92 -10.57
C LYS A 48 7.60 7.10 -10.49
N LEU A 49 6.67 7.08 -9.53
CA LEU A 49 5.72 8.17 -9.31
C LEU A 49 6.42 9.47 -8.89
N ARG A 50 7.45 9.40 -8.02
CA ARG A 50 8.28 10.56 -7.65
C ARG A 50 9.06 11.12 -8.84
N ASP A 51 9.44 10.27 -9.78
CA ASP A 51 10.10 10.66 -11.04
C ASP A 51 9.10 11.21 -12.08
N GLY A 52 7.82 11.38 -11.71
CA GLY A 52 6.76 11.87 -12.60
C GLY A 52 6.32 10.85 -13.67
N LYS A 53 6.64 9.57 -13.48
CA LYS A 53 6.29 8.51 -14.42
C LYS A 53 4.94 7.88 -14.06
N GLN A 54 4.29 7.31 -15.09
CA GLN A 54 3.09 6.50 -14.92
C GLN A 54 3.46 5.10 -14.45
N VAL A 55 2.53 4.46 -13.72
CA VAL A 55 2.64 3.08 -13.28
C VAL A 55 1.37 2.30 -13.60
N VAL A 56 1.52 1.04 -13.99
CA VAL A 56 0.43 0.17 -14.41
C VAL A 56 0.51 -1.15 -13.64
N GLY A 57 -0.59 -1.54 -12.99
CA GLY A 57 -0.69 -2.79 -12.27
C GLY A 57 -1.70 -3.75 -12.88
N ALA A 58 -1.38 -5.05 -12.92
CA ALA A 58 -2.32 -6.08 -13.32
C ALA A 58 -3.18 -6.53 -12.14
N THR A 59 -4.47 -6.73 -12.38
CA THR A 59 -5.40 -7.26 -11.38
C THR A 59 -5.19 -8.76 -11.21
N VAL A 60 -5.15 -9.22 -9.96
CA VAL A 60 -5.01 -10.62 -9.59
C VAL A 60 -6.23 -11.05 -8.79
N LEU A 61 -6.98 -12.02 -9.34
CA LEU A 61 -8.22 -12.57 -8.77
C LEU A 61 -8.09 -14.06 -8.42
N ILE A 62 -7.02 -14.71 -8.90
CA ILE A 62 -6.82 -16.16 -8.76
C ILE A 62 -5.72 -16.45 -7.74
N GLY A 63 -6.07 -17.16 -6.66
CA GLY A 63 -5.16 -17.54 -5.58
C GLY A 63 -4.21 -18.68 -5.97
N ASN A 64 -3.43 -18.52 -7.03
CA ASN A 64 -2.47 -19.53 -7.50
C ASN A 64 -1.07 -18.92 -7.67
N PRO A 65 -0.03 -19.47 -7.01
CA PRO A 65 1.34 -18.95 -7.07
C PRO A 65 1.93 -18.90 -8.49
N ASP A 66 1.71 -19.92 -9.32
CA ASP A 66 2.29 -19.96 -10.67
C ASP A 66 1.67 -18.87 -11.57
N THR A 67 0.34 -18.71 -11.50
CA THR A 67 -0.38 -17.67 -12.22
C THR A 67 0.06 -16.28 -11.74
N TYR A 68 0.17 -16.09 -10.43
CA TYR A 68 0.67 -14.85 -9.85
C TYR A 68 2.08 -14.53 -10.34
N CYS A 69 3.00 -15.50 -10.31
CA CYS A 69 4.36 -15.33 -10.77
C CYS A 69 4.45 -14.98 -12.26
N ALA A 70 3.59 -15.57 -13.09
CA ALA A 70 3.52 -15.21 -14.50
C ALA A 70 3.11 -13.75 -14.68
N VAL A 71 2.06 -13.29 -13.97
CA VAL A 71 1.61 -11.88 -13.99
C VAL A 71 2.69 -10.95 -13.45
N ALA A 72 3.29 -11.26 -12.30
CA ALA A 72 4.26 -10.41 -11.63
C ALA A 72 5.57 -10.23 -12.42
N ASN A 73 5.86 -11.12 -13.40
CA ASN A 73 7.03 -11.04 -14.27
C ASN A 73 6.68 -10.63 -15.72
N SER A 74 5.44 -10.19 -16.00
CA SER A 74 5.00 -9.80 -17.34
C SER A 74 5.24 -8.32 -17.69
N GLY A 75 6.02 -7.59 -16.89
CA GLY A 75 6.39 -6.20 -17.18
C GLY A 75 5.49 -5.13 -16.56
N PHE A 76 4.52 -5.51 -15.73
CA PHE A 76 3.75 -4.58 -14.93
C PHE A 76 4.61 -3.98 -13.81
N ASP A 77 4.23 -2.80 -13.30
CA ASP A 77 4.92 -2.14 -12.19
C ASP A 77 4.53 -2.74 -10.84
N PHE A 78 3.28 -3.16 -10.72
CA PHE A 78 2.74 -3.79 -9.51
C PHE A 78 1.66 -4.82 -9.85
N THR A 79 1.39 -5.69 -8.90
CA THR A 79 0.22 -6.56 -8.94
C THR A 79 -0.87 -5.95 -8.05
N TRP A 80 -2.09 -5.80 -8.57
CA TRP A 80 -3.25 -5.39 -7.80
C TRP A 80 -3.96 -6.64 -7.28
N ILE A 81 -3.54 -7.15 -6.12
CA ILE A 81 -4.14 -8.33 -5.50
C ILE A 81 -5.49 -7.92 -4.90
N GLU A 82 -6.53 -8.55 -5.37
CA GLU A 82 -7.91 -8.15 -5.14
C GLU A 82 -8.53 -8.96 -4.02
N MET A 83 -8.58 -8.42 -2.80
CA MET A 83 -9.17 -9.13 -1.65
C MET A 83 -10.59 -8.71 -1.31
N GLN A 84 -11.11 -7.65 -1.95
CA GLN A 84 -12.49 -7.21 -1.71
C GLN A 84 -13.50 -8.04 -2.52
N HIS A 85 -13.19 -8.37 -3.78
CA HIS A 85 -14.13 -9.02 -4.71
C HIS A 85 -13.67 -10.39 -5.20
N SER A 86 -12.63 -10.95 -4.62
CA SER A 86 -12.18 -12.31 -4.92
C SER A 86 -12.49 -13.27 -3.77
N PRO A 87 -12.57 -14.57 -4.02
CA PRO A 87 -12.73 -15.58 -2.98
C PRO A 87 -11.40 -15.96 -2.30
N MET A 88 -10.30 -15.26 -2.59
CA MET A 88 -8.98 -15.59 -2.03
C MET A 88 -8.94 -15.42 -0.52
N SER A 89 -8.25 -16.34 0.13
CA SER A 89 -7.88 -16.20 1.54
C SER A 89 -6.55 -15.43 1.71
N TRP A 90 -6.30 -14.92 2.92
CA TRP A 90 -5.00 -14.34 3.26
C TRP A 90 -3.83 -15.33 3.11
N GLN A 91 -4.11 -16.64 3.27
CA GLN A 91 -3.12 -17.69 3.06
C GLN A 91 -2.74 -17.82 1.59
N ASP A 92 -3.70 -17.75 0.67
CA ASP A 92 -3.42 -17.78 -0.78
C ASP A 92 -2.53 -16.60 -1.16
N VAL A 93 -2.87 -15.39 -0.69
CA VAL A 93 -2.06 -14.19 -0.96
C VAL A 93 -0.65 -14.31 -0.39
N ALA A 94 -0.51 -14.83 0.84
CA ALA A 94 0.80 -15.04 1.45
C ALA A 94 1.66 -16.02 0.62
N HIS A 95 1.08 -17.12 0.17
CA HIS A 95 1.77 -18.11 -0.67
C HIS A 95 2.17 -17.52 -2.03
N MET A 96 1.28 -16.79 -2.71
CA MET A 96 1.58 -16.15 -3.97
C MET A 96 2.76 -15.19 -3.87
N VAL A 97 2.71 -14.28 -2.90
CA VAL A 97 3.76 -13.26 -2.71
C VAL A 97 5.09 -13.90 -2.29
N ALA A 98 5.07 -14.92 -1.43
CA ALA A 98 6.27 -15.65 -1.01
C ALA A 98 6.92 -16.43 -2.16
N ALA A 99 6.11 -17.10 -2.99
CA ALA A 99 6.59 -17.91 -4.12
C ALA A 99 7.29 -17.04 -5.19
N CYS A 100 6.88 -15.78 -5.32
CA CYS A 100 7.41 -14.87 -6.33
C CYS A 100 8.30 -13.75 -5.75
N LYS A 101 9.06 -14.08 -4.72
CA LYS A 101 10.05 -13.17 -4.16
C LYS A 101 11.02 -12.69 -5.24
N GLY A 102 11.16 -11.35 -5.37
CA GLY A 102 12.06 -10.74 -6.35
C GLY A 102 11.46 -10.55 -7.75
N ALA A 103 10.17 -10.81 -7.93
CA ALA A 103 9.47 -10.45 -9.16
C ALA A 103 9.58 -8.94 -9.45
N SER A 104 9.51 -8.56 -10.73
CA SER A 104 9.63 -7.17 -11.15
C SER A 104 8.45 -6.30 -10.71
N ALA A 105 7.23 -6.84 -10.72
CA ALA A 105 6.06 -6.17 -10.19
C ALA A 105 5.95 -6.40 -8.67
N ILE A 106 5.81 -5.33 -7.93
CA ILE A 106 5.70 -5.40 -6.46
C ILE A 106 4.25 -5.58 -6.01
N PRO A 107 4.00 -6.26 -4.86
CA PRO A 107 2.65 -6.55 -4.40
C PRO A 107 1.95 -5.31 -3.84
N PHE A 108 0.81 -4.96 -4.44
CA PHE A 108 -0.19 -4.04 -3.92
C PHE A 108 -1.45 -4.84 -3.61
N ILE A 109 -2.11 -4.57 -2.49
CA ILE A 109 -3.30 -5.30 -2.05
C ILE A 109 -4.47 -4.33 -1.90
N ARG A 110 -5.58 -4.61 -2.60
CA ARG A 110 -6.85 -4.00 -2.25
C ARG A 110 -7.45 -4.82 -1.10
N VAL A 111 -7.45 -4.22 0.10
CA VAL A 111 -7.98 -4.86 1.29
C VAL A 111 -9.52 -4.90 1.26
N PRO A 112 -10.17 -5.84 1.99
CA PRO A 112 -11.62 -5.85 2.12
C PRO A 112 -12.16 -4.56 2.76
N ASP A 113 -11.47 -4.06 3.80
CA ASP A 113 -11.84 -2.83 4.50
C ASP A 113 -10.65 -2.22 5.27
N ALA A 114 -10.82 -1.03 5.87
CA ALA A 114 -9.82 -0.37 6.72
C ALA A 114 -9.81 -0.92 8.15
N THR A 115 -10.03 -2.22 8.34
CA THR A 115 -9.94 -2.86 9.65
C THR A 115 -8.49 -3.09 10.07
N GLU A 116 -8.25 -3.13 11.39
CA GLU A 116 -6.90 -3.43 11.91
C GLU A 116 -6.41 -4.80 11.42
N GLY A 117 -7.31 -5.81 11.37
CA GLY A 117 -6.97 -7.17 10.96
C GLY A 117 -6.58 -7.26 9.48
N ASP A 118 -7.31 -6.58 8.59
CA ASP A 118 -7.03 -6.61 7.15
C ASP A 118 -5.73 -5.89 6.82
N LEU A 119 -5.54 -4.69 7.39
CA LEU A 119 -4.34 -3.90 7.17
C LEU A 119 -3.09 -4.56 7.76
N GLN A 120 -3.21 -5.17 8.95
CA GLN A 120 -2.13 -5.92 9.57
C GLN A 120 -1.71 -7.10 8.70
N LYS A 121 -2.66 -7.92 8.22
CA LYS A 121 -2.36 -9.08 7.36
C LYS A 121 -1.75 -8.66 6.02
N ALA A 122 -2.33 -7.70 5.35
CA ALA A 122 -1.81 -7.21 4.07
C ALA A 122 -0.35 -6.73 4.19
N THR A 123 -0.05 -5.97 5.22
CA THR A 123 1.30 -5.45 5.45
C THR A 123 2.29 -6.51 5.93
N ASP A 124 1.86 -7.48 6.74
CA ASP A 124 2.73 -8.58 7.21
C ASP A 124 3.05 -9.59 6.10
N ILE A 125 2.17 -9.76 5.12
CA ILE A 125 2.44 -10.50 3.88
C ILE A 125 3.52 -9.80 3.03
N GLY A 126 3.65 -8.48 3.15
CA GLY A 126 4.70 -7.71 2.47
C GLY A 126 4.19 -6.80 1.37
N ALA A 127 2.92 -6.38 1.39
CA ALA A 127 2.44 -5.36 0.48
C ALA A 127 3.24 -4.06 0.60
N LEU A 128 3.57 -3.46 -0.53
CA LEU A 128 4.18 -2.13 -0.63
C LEU A 128 3.17 -1.05 -1.05
N GLY A 129 1.95 -1.45 -1.36
CA GLY A 129 0.82 -0.56 -1.56
C GLY A 129 -0.47 -1.16 -1.02
N ILE A 130 -1.28 -0.33 -0.40
CA ILE A 130 -2.61 -0.69 0.10
C ILE A 130 -3.62 0.21 -0.59
N MET A 131 -4.59 -0.40 -1.29
CA MET A 131 -5.77 0.27 -1.76
C MET A 131 -6.89 0.02 -0.75
N VAL A 132 -7.44 1.08 -0.22
CA VAL A 132 -8.53 1.02 0.77
C VAL A 132 -9.84 1.40 0.09
N PRO A 133 -10.79 0.47 -0.02
CA PRO A 133 -12.05 0.72 -0.70
C PRO A 133 -13.00 1.56 0.15
N MET A 134 -13.99 2.18 -0.51
CA MET A 134 -15.12 2.86 0.13
C MET A 134 -14.72 3.88 1.18
N VAL A 135 -13.70 4.71 0.88
CA VAL A 135 -13.25 5.76 1.81
C VAL A 135 -14.12 6.99 1.61
N ASP A 136 -15.11 7.14 2.46
CA ASP A 136 -16.08 8.24 2.45
C ASP A 136 -16.09 9.04 3.77
N THR A 137 -15.26 8.66 4.73
CA THR A 137 -15.06 9.37 6.01
C THR A 137 -13.59 9.62 6.29
N VAL A 138 -13.29 10.65 7.05
CA VAL A 138 -11.92 10.94 7.54
C VAL A 138 -11.45 9.82 8.45
N GLU A 139 -12.32 9.32 9.33
CA GLU A 139 -11.99 8.24 10.25
C GLU A 139 -11.49 6.99 9.51
N LYS A 140 -12.14 6.61 8.41
CA LYS A 140 -11.70 5.46 7.61
C LYS A 140 -10.31 5.69 7.00
N ALA A 141 -10.02 6.89 6.53
CA ALA A 141 -8.68 7.25 6.05
C ALA A 141 -7.63 7.25 7.18
N GLU A 142 -7.98 7.78 8.36
CA GLU A 142 -7.13 7.73 9.55
C GLU A 142 -6.86 6.29 10.00
N ASN A 143 -7.87 5.42 10.00
CA ASN A 143 -7.73 4.01 10.33
C ASN A 143 -6.80 3.30 9.33
N ALA A 144 -6.88 3.63 8.04
CA ALA A 144 -5.98 3.09 7.03
C ALA A 144 -4.50 3.37 7.37
N VAL A 145 -4.17 4.58 7.74
CA VAL A 145 -2.80 4.95 8.14
C VAL A 145 -2.44 4.34 9.49
N LYS A 146 -3.33 4.46 10.47
CA LYS A 146 -3.15 4.01 11.85
C LYS A 146 -2.78 2.54 11.95
N PHE A 147 -3.43 1.69 11.16
CA PHE A 147 -3.23 0.24 11.23
C PHE A 147 -2.19 -0.30 10.24
N ALA A 148 -1.87 0.44 9.17
CA ALA A 148 -0.86 0.02 8.21
C ALA A 148 0.56 0.50 8.55
N LYS A 149 0.71 1.63 9.25
CA LYS A 149 2.03 2.21 9.54
C LYS A 149 2.47 1.99 10.99
N TYR A 150 3.78 1.85 11.18
CA TYR A 150 4.39 1.78 12.51
C TYR A 150 4.45 3.16 13.19
N PRO A 151 4.58 3.23 14.52
CA PRO A 151 4.84 4.48 15.22
C PRO A 151 6.06 5.23 14.62
N PRO A 152 6.04 6.59 14.61
CA PRO A 152 5.02 7.47 15.21
C PRO A 152 3.81 7.75 14.30
N LEU A 153 3.79 7.30 13.05
CA LEU A 153 2.74 7.60 12.07
C LEU A 153 1.45 6.80 12.32
N GLY A 154 1.58 5.60 12.85
CA GLY A 154 0.47 4.70 13.14
C GLY A 154 0.71 3.88 14.39
N ARG A 155 -0.08 2.81 14.55
CA ARG A 155 0.02 1.88 15.68
C ARG A 155 0.14 0.41 15.26
N ARG A 156 0.54 0.13 14.00
CA ARG A 156 0.70 -1.24 13.51
C ARG A 156 1.49 -2.08 14.52
N SER A 157 0.96 -3.24 14.87
CA SER A 157 1.67 -4.23 15.70
C SER A 157 2.86 -4.82 14.94
N GLN A 158 3.89 -5.19 15.66
CA GLN A 158 5.10 -5.76 15.08
C GLN A 158 4.93 -7.25 14.82
N GLY A 159 4.75 -7.62 13.55
CA GLY A 159 4.81 -8.99 13.04
C GLY A 159 5.29 -8.87 11.60
N ASN A 160 6.48 -9.33 11.26
CA ASN A 160 7.07 -9.04 9.96
C ASN A 160 7.83 -10.23 9.35
N ASN A 161 7.50 -11.45 9.73
CA ASN A 161 8.25 -12.62 9.29
C ASN A 161 8.36 -12.70 7.75
N GLN A 162 7.25 -12.68 7.03
CA GLN A 162 7.26 -12.73 5.57
C GLN A 162 7.75 -11.41 4.97
N ALA A 163 7.22 -10.27 5.42
CA ALA A 163 7.62 -8.96 4.93
C ALA A 163 9.11 -8.69 5.17
N GLY A 164 9.66 -9.07 6.33
CA GLY A 164 11.08 -8.97 6.62
C GLY A 164 11.93 -9.88 5.73
N SER A 165 11.44 -11.06 5.39
CA SER A 165 12.10 -11.96 4.43
C SER A 165 12.12 -11.40 3.00
N LEU A 166 11.08 -10.66 2.60
CA LEU A 166 10.97 -10.06 1.26
C LEU A 166 11.85 -8.81 1.13
N TRP A 167 11.77 -7.91 2.12
CA TRP A 167 12.28 -6.53 2.02
C TRP A 167 13.51 -6.25 2.89
N GLY A 168 13.98 -7.24 3.65
CA GLY A 168 15.20 -7.16 4.44
C GLY A 168 14.98 -6.95 5.94
N GLY A 169 16.04 -7.19 6.72
CA GLY A 169 15.99 -7.18 8.19
C GLY A 169 15.69 -5.83 8.83
N ASN A 170 15.87 -4.74 8.10
CA ASN A 170 15.53 -3.37 8.53
C ASN A 170 14.14 -2.91 8.08
N TYR A 171 13.27 -3.84 7.68
CA TYR A 171 11.91 -3.57 7.19
C TYR A 171 11.14 -2.63 8.10
N ARG A 172 11.13 -2.88 9.41
CA ARG A 172 10.40 -2.04 10.38
C ARG A 172 10.83 -0.57 10.33
N GLN A 173 12.11 -0.31 10.13
CA GLN A 173 12.67 1.05 10.11
C GLN A 173 12.41 1.79 8.80
N THR A 174 12.12 1.06 7.73
CA THR A 174 12.05 1.60 6.37
C THR A 174 10.66 1.57 5.75
N ILE A 175 9.77 0.69 6.20
CA ILE A 175 8.47 0.46 5.54
C ILE A 175 7.55 1.68 5.57
N ASN A 176 7.57 2.49 6.62
CA ASN A 176 6.73 3.69 6.68
C ASN A 176 7.00 4.63 5.49
N ASP A 177 8.25 4.69 5.02
CA ASP A 177 8.65 5.50 3.86
C ASP A 177 8.40 4.80 2.52
N ASN A 178 8.27 3.47 2.54
CA ASN A 178 8.08 2.64 1.35
C ASN A 178 6.62 2.27 1.09
N LEU A 179 5.75 2.25 2.10
CA LEU A 179 4.36 1.89 1.95
C LEU A 179 3.55 3.03 1.34
N LEU A 180 2.85 2.77 0.25
CA LEU A 180 1.83 3.66 -0.31
C LEU A 180 0.44 3.29 0.24
N ILE A 181 -0.32 4.29 0.68
CA ILE A 181 -1.73 4.13 1.08
C ILE A 181 -2.60 4.99 0.16
N ILE A 182 -3.49 4.34 -0.57
CA ILE A 182 -4.34 4.94 -1.59
C ILE A 182 -5.78 4.78 -1.16
N ALA A 183 -6.49 5.90 -0.99
CA ALA A 183 -7.90 5.91 -0.65
C ALA A 183 -8.75 5.86 -1.92
N MET A 184 -9.67 4.90 -2.02
CA MET A 184 -10.59 4.81 -3.13
C MET A 184 -11.85 5.63 -2.84
N ILE A 185 -12.15 6.56 -3.74
CA ILE A 185 -13.31 7.43 -3.71
C ILE A 185 -14.35 6.87 -4.68
N GLU A 186 -15.42 6.32 -4.14
CA GLU A 186 -16.33 5.42 -4.86
C GLU A 186 -17.80 5.86 -4.82
N ASN A 187 -18.10 6.89 -4.03
CA ASN A 187 -19.47 7.39 -3.88
C ASN A 187 -19.48 8.93 -3.70
N PRO A 188 -20.65 9.58 -3.85
CA PRO A 188 -20.77 11.04 -3.70
C PRO A 188 -20.35 11.58 -2.32
N ALA A 189 -20.53 10.80 -1.24
CA ALA A 189 -20.08 11.18 0.10
C ALA A 189 -18.55 11.26 0.17
N GLY A 190 -17.86 10.27 -0.40
CA GLY A 190 -16.41 10.27 -0.53
C GLY A 190 -15.89 11.46 -1.35
N VAL A 191 -16.57 11.79 -2.45
CA VAL A 191 -16.22 12.99 -3.25
C VAL A 191 -16.34 14.26 -2.41
N ALA A 192 -17.43 14.43 -1.65
CA ALA A 192 -17.62 15.58 -0.75
C ALA A 192 -16.56 15.65 0.36
N MET A 193 -16.02 14.53 0.78
CA MET A 193 -15.00 14.42 1.82
C MET A 193 -13.56 14.38 1.28
N ALA A 194 -13.35 14.34 -0.04
CA ALA A 194 -12.05 14.11 -0.66
C ALA A 194 -10.94 15.05 -0.17
N GLU A 195 -11.23 16.35 0.01
CA GLU A 195 -10.26 17.32 0.54
C GLU A 195 -9.80 16.98 1.97
N LYS A 196 -10.72 16.53 2.83
CA LYS A 196 -10.40 16.14 4.21
C LYS A 196 -9.69 14.80 4.26
N ILE A 197 -10.11 13.83 3.45
CA ILE A 197 -9.46 12.51 3.31
C ILE A 197 -8.02 12.71 2.82
N ALA A 198 -7.81 13.51 1.79
CA ALA A 198 -6.50 13.82 1.24
C ALA A 198 -5.60 14.59 2.22
N ALA A 199 -6.18 15.24 3.24
CA ALA A 199 -5.44 15.94 4.28
C ALA A 199 -4.89 15.01 5.38
N VAL A 200 -5.35 13.78 5.45
CA VAL A 200 -4.90 12.82 6.48
C VAL A 200 -3.42 12.48 6.24
N PRO A 201 -2.54 12.76 7.22
CA PRO A 201 -1.11 12.46 7.08
C PRO A 201 -0.87 10.96 6.86
N GLY A 202 -0.21 10.61 5.76
CA GLY A 202 0.10 9.24 5.41
C GLY A 202 -0.80 8.63 4.33
N ILE A 203 -1.85 9.34 3.88
CA ILE A 203 -2.53 9.03 2.62
C ILE A 203 -1.68 9.58 1.47
N ASP A 204 -1.22 8.70 0.59
CA ASP A 204 -0.31 9.04 -0.51
C ASP A 204 -1.05 9.45 -1.80
N GLY A 205 -2.31 9.07 -1.96
CA GLY A 205 -3.12 9.41 -3.13
C GLY A 205 -4.57 8.99 -3.06
N LEU A 206 -5.31 9.42 -4.09
CA LEU A 206 -6.71 9.07 -4.28
C LEU A 206 -6.90 8.27 -5.58
N PHE A 207 -7.84 7.34 -5.55
CA PHE A 207 -8.26 6.56 -6.70
C PHE A 207 -9.78 6.68 -6.87
N VAL A 208 -10.25 7.21 -7.99
CA VAL A 208 -11.69 7.29 -8.27
C VAL A 208 -12.15 5.95 -8.85
N ALA A 209 -12.87 5.14 -8.07
CA ALA A 209 -13.45 3.89 -8.55
C ALA A 209 -14.69 4.19 -9.38
N SER A 210 -14.49 4.25 -10.68
CA SER A 210 -15.44 4.83 -11.63
C SER A 210 -16.77 4.06 -11.74
N THR A 211 -16.73 2.73 -11.65
CA THR A 211 -17.94 1.89 -11.71
C THR A 211 -18.83 2.12 -10.50
N ASP A 212 -18.22 2.10 -9.31
CA ASP A 212 -18.96 2.28 -8.06
C ASP A 212 -19.46 3.71 -7.90
N LEU A 213 -18.65 4.72 -8.28
CA LEU A 213 -19.10 6.10 -8.30
C LEU A 213 -20.34 6.29 -9.22
N GLY A 214 -20.34 5.63 -10.38
CA GLY A 214 -21.51 5.61 -11.28
C GLY A 214 -22.72 4.96 -10.63
N SER A 215 -22.53 3.78 -10.05
CA SER A 215 -23.58 3.02 -9.38
C SER A 215 -24.21 3.79 -8.21
N PHE A 216 -23.40 4.31 -7.29
CA PHE A 216 -23.88 5.04 -6.11
C PHE A 216 -24.43 6.42 -6.41
N SER A 217 -24.01 7.07 -7.49
CA SER A 217 -24.53 8.37 -7.90
C SER A 217 -25.74 8.28 -8.84
N GLY A 218 -25.99 7.11 -9.43
CA GLY A 218 -26.98 6.93 -10.50
C GLY A 218 -26.59 7.63 -11.82
N LEU A 219 -25.32 8.03 -11.96
CA LEU A 219 -24.81 8.74 -13.13
C LEU A 219 -24.00 7.81 -14.03
N ARG A 220 -23.97 8.11 -15.33
CA ARG A 220 -23.16 7.36 -16.31
C ARG A 220 -21.81 8.03 -16.49
N GLN A 221 -20.77 7.23 -16.64
CA GLN A 221 -19.44 7.72 -17.05
C GLN A 221 -19.56 8.50 -18.37
N GLY A 222 -18.96 9.68 -18.42
CA GLY A 222 -19.06 10.59 -19.57
C GLY A 222 -20.14 11.64 -19.46
N ASP A 223 -21.14 11.46 -18.60
CA ASP A 223 -22.14 12.50 -18.35
C ASP A 223 -21.50 13.69 -17.62
N ALA A 224 -21.91 14.93 -17.95
CA ALA A 224 -21.35 16.14 -17.36
C ALA A 224 -21.38 16.16 -15.83
N LYS A 225 -22.44 15.64 -15.23
CA LYS A 225 -22.58 15.53 -13.77
C LYS A 225 -21.61 14.52 -13.17
N TYR A 226 -21.43 13.35 -13.83
CA TYR A 226 -20.46 12.34 -13.41
C TYR A 226 -19.03 12.91 -13.50
N GLU A 227 -18.67 13.50 -14.63
CA GLU A 227 -17.36 14.10 -14.83
C GLU A 227 -17.08 15.25 -13.83
N SER A 228 -18.12 15.99 -13.41
CA SER A 228 -17.98 16.99 -12.34
C SER A 228 -17.57 16.37 -11.00
N LEU A 229 -18.11 15.19 -10.63
CA LEU A 229 -17.69 14.48 -9.42
C LEU A 229 -16.24 14.01 -9.53
N VAL A 230 -15.87 13.43 -10.66
CA VAL A 230 -14.49 13.01 -10.93
C VAL A 230 -13.53 14.20 -10.84
N ASN A 231 -13.86 15.31 -11.50
CA ASN A 231 -13.02 16.50 -11.54
C ASN A 231 -12.83 17.16 -10.17
N GLN A 232 -13.79 17.04 -9.24
CA GLN A 232 -13.62 17.50 -7.86
C GLN A 232 -12.48 16.73 -7.17
N VAL A 233 -12.43 15.42 -7.31
CA VAL A 233 -11.35 14.59 -6.73
C VAL A 233 -10.00 14.89 -7.39
N VAL A 234 -9.99 15.03 -8.73
CA VAL A 234 -8.78 15.40 -9.48
C VAL A 234 -8.22 16.73 -9.00
N ALA A 235 -9.08 17.75 -8.82
CA ALA A 235 -8.68 19.06 -8.34
C ALA A 235 -8.05 18.99 -6.94
N VAL A 236 -8.58 18.16 -6.04
CA VAL A 236 -8.02 17.94 -4.70
C VAL A 236 -6.61 17.38 -4.80
N VAL A 237 -6.41 16.30 -5.57
CA VAL A 237 -5.10 15.65 -5.74
C VAL A 237 -4.07 16.63 -6.30
N GLN A 238 -4.45 17.40 -7.34
CA GLN A 238 -3.57 18.39 -7.98
C GLN A 238 -3.21 19.54 -7.04
N LYS A 239 -4.22 20.12 -6.38
CA LYS A 239 -4.03 21.23 -5.42
C LYS A 239 -3.09 20.85 -4.27
N ARG A 240 -3.17 19.62 -3.80
CA ARG A 240 -2.35 19.11 -2.69
C ARG A 240 -1.01 18.52 -3.13
N GLY A 241 -0.77 18.38 -4.43
CA GLY A 241 0.45 17.77 -4.96
C GLY A 241 0.62 16.32 -4.49
N MET A 242 -0.50 15.56 -4.41
CA MET A 242 -0.43 14.16 -3.99
C MET A 242 0.31 13.30 -5.00
N LEU A 243 0.95 12.24 -4.52
CA LEU A 243 1.80 11.38 -5.34
C LEU A 243 1.00 10.51 -6.32
N VAL A 244 -0.21 10.08 -5.93
CA VAL A 244 -1.03 9.14 -6.70
C VAL A 244 -2.36 9.77 -7.10
N LEU A 245 -2.67 9.70 -8.39
CA LEU A 245 -4.02 9.90 -8.94
C LEU A 245 -4.36 8.74 -9.86
N GLY A 246 -5.31 7.91 -9.45
CA GLY A 246 -5.90 6.84 -10.25
C GLY A 246 -7.39 7.06 -10.54
N GLY A 247 -7.95 6.27 -11.45
CA GLY A 247 -9.38 6.33 -11.72
C GLY A 247 -9.73 6.13 -13.20
N PRO A 248 -10.81 6.78 -13.70
CA PRO A 248 -11.32 6.57 -15.05
C PRO A 248 -10.41 7.18 -16.13
N SER A 249 -9.27 6.57 -16.33
CA SER A 249 -8.28 6.93 -17.33
C SER A 249 -7.52 5.68 -17.76
N ALA A 250 -7.09 5.62 -19.03
CA ALA A 250 -6.28 4.55 -19.57
C ALA A 250 -4.81 4.99 -19.67
N TRP A 251 -3.86 4.10 -19.43
CA TRP A 251 -2.42 4.45 -19.52
C TRP A 251 -1.95 4.75 -20.94
N LYS A 252 -2.66 4.27 -21.97
CA LYS A 252 -2.35 4.57 -23.39
C LYS A 252 -3.02 5.84 -23.89
N ASP A 253 -4.11 6.25 -23.25
CA ASP A 253 -4.85 7.48 -23.55
C ASP A 253 -5.18 8.17 -22.23
N THR A 254 -4.16 8.79 -21.66
CA THR A 254 -4.18 9.25 -20.26
C THR A 254 -4.82 10.62 -20.15
N ARG A 255 -5.81 10.75 -19.28
CA ARG A 255 -6.32 12.05 -18.83
C ARG A 255 -5.23 12.80 -18.08
N LYS A 256 -5.21 14.13 -18.19
CA LYS A 256 -4.21 14.99 -17.57
C LYS A 256 -4.15 14.77 -16.05
N GLY A 257 -2.94 14.48 -15.55
CA GLY A 257 -2.64 14.32 -14.13
C GLY A 257 -2.77 12.90 -13.60
N TYR A 258 -3.36 11.98 -14.36
CA TYR A 258 -3.42 10.58 -13.96
C TYR A 258 -2.07 9.88 -14.15
N ASN A 259 -1.66 9.11 -13.16
CA ASN A 259 -0.36 8.45 -13.16
C ASN A 259 -0.38 7.02 -12.59
N PHE A 260 -1.54 6.55 -12.12
CA PHE A 260 -1.68 5.23 -11.49
C PHE A 260 -2.86 4.48 -12.12
N PHE A 261 -2.57 3.34 -12.76
CA PHE A 261 -3.53 2.62 -13.60
C PHE A 261 -3.70 1.17 -13.19
N GLN A 262 -4.95 0.71 -13.18
CA GLN A 262 -5.33 -0.68 -13.02
C GLN A 262 -5.57 -1.30 -14.41
N ALA A 263 -4.81 -2.34 -14.74
CA ALA A 263 -5.03 -3.15 -15.94
C ALA A 263 -6.03 -4.29 -15.66
N GLY A 264 -6.39 -5.02 -16.72
CA GLY A 264 -7.27 -6.16 -16.63
C GLY A 264 -6.72 -7.31 -15.77
N ASP A 265 -7.62 -8.21 -15.40
CA ASP A 265 -7.34 -9.44 -14.66
C ASP A 265 -6.67 -10.50 -15.54
N GLU A 266 -6.29 -11.63 -14.94
CA GLU A 266 -5.64 -12.76 -15.59
C GLU A 266 -6.45 -13.27 -16.79
N ALA A 267 -7.79 -13.32 -16.66
CA ALA A 267 -8.65 -13.80 -17.75
C ALA A 267 -8.63 -12.84 -18.95
N VAL A 268 -8.53 -11.54 -18.72
CA VAL A 268 -8.37 -10.53 -19.79
C VAL A 268 -7.00 -10.70 -20.45
N ILE A 269 -5.94 -10.86 -19.65
CA ILE A 269 -4.57 -11.00 -20.15
C ILE A 269 -4.42 -12.30 -20.97
N ILE A 270 -4.93 -13.43 -20.44
CA ILE A 270 -4.88 -14.72 -21.13
C ILE A 270 -5.61 -14.65 -22.46
N ARG A 271 -6.83 -14.08 -22.50
CA ARG A 271 -7.58 -13.93 -23.76
C ARG A 271 -6.85 -13.06 -24.77
N ALA A 272 -6.23 -11.97 -24.31
CA ALA A 272 -5.44 -11.10 -25.19
C ALA A 272 -4.21 -11.84 -25.74
N GLY A 273 -3.49 -12.57 -24.90
CA GLY A 273 -2.35 -13.40 -25.28
C GLY A 273 -2.72 -14.50 -26.27
N ALA A 274 -3.82 -15.23 -26.02
CA ALA A 274 -4.31 -16.26 -26.94
C ALA A 274 -4.65 -15.68 -28.33
N ARG A 275 -5.33 -14.54 -28.38
CA ARG A 275 -5.63 -13.86 -29.65
C ARG A 275 -4.37 -13.46 -30.40
N ALA A 276 -3.40 -12.87 -29.69
CA ALA A 276 -2.12 -12.50 -30.29
C ALA A 276 -1.38 -13.73 -30.84
N THR A 277 -1.34 -14.84 -30.10
CA THR A 277 -0.69 -16.09 -30.49
C THR A 277 -1.35 -16.72 -31.73
N LEU A 278 -2.68 -16.67 -31.80
CA LEU A 278 -3.43 -17.24 -32.94
C LEU A 278 -3.50 -16.32 -34.15
N GLY A 279 -2.97 -15.08 -34.07
CA GLY A 279 -3.10 -14.08 -35.10
C GLY A 279 -4.55 -13.59 -35.33
N ALA A 280 -5.44 -13.83 -34.37
CA ALA A 280 -6.84 -13.44 -34.47
C ALA A 280 -7.01 -11.93 -34.22
N GLN A 281 -7.76 -11.27 -35.11
CA GLN A 281 -8.21 -9.89 -34.84
C GLN A 281 -9.01 -9.84 -33.53
N PRO A 282 -8.93 -8.75 -32.75
CA PRO A 282 -9.80 -8.58 -31.58
C PRO A 282 -11.26 -8.70 -32.04
N ALA A 283 -11.99 -9.68 -31.53
CA ALA A 283 -13.43 -9.66 -31.71
C ALA A 283 -13.93 -8.32 -31.17
N ALA A 284 -14.71 -7.58 -31.95
CA ALA A 284 -15.51 -6.48 -31.44
C ALA A 284 -16.49 -7.08 -30.42
N GLY A 285 -15.99 -7.27 -29.19
CA GLY A 285 -16.83 -7.71 -28.09
C GLY A 285 -17.69 -6.54 -27.65
N PRO A 286 -18.94 -6.80 -27.23
CA PRO A 286 -19.67 -5.78 -26.51
C PRO A 286 -18.78 -5.34 -25.36
N GLY A 287 -18.42 -4.05 -25.34
CA GLY A 287 -17.83 -3.48 -24.14
C GLY A 287 -18.69 -3.94 -22.96
N ARG A 288 -18.08 -4.30 -21.84
CA ARG A 288 -18.83 -4.49 -20.60
C ARG A 288 -19.42 -3.13 -20.18
N GLY A 289 -20.41 -2.68 -20.96
CA GLY A 289 -21.41 -1.77 -20.45
C GLY A 289 -22.19 -2.59 -19.46
N VAL A 290 -22.23 -2.17 -18.23
CA VAL A 290 -23.23 -2.65 -17.26
C VAL A 290 -24.58 -2.52 -17.96
N ALA A 291 -25.24 -3.65 -18.20
CA ALA A 291 -26.62 -3.61 -18.70
C ALA A 291 -27.40 -2.71 -17.75
N PRO A 292 -28.29 -1.84 -18.26
CA PRO A 292 -29.15 -1.06 -17.39
C PRO A 292 -29.91 -2.06 -16.50
N ILE A 293 -29.83 -1.89 -15.20
CA ILE A 293 -30.79 -2.51 -14.30
C ILE A 293 -32.11 -1.82 -14.67
N GLU A 294 -33.02 -2.52 -15.33
CA GLU A 294 -34.40 -2.08 -15.47
C GLU A 294 -34.98 -1.98 -14.06
N GLY A 295 -34.93 -0.78 -13.52
CA GLY A 295 -35.55 -0.47 -12.25
C GLY A 295 -37.05 -0.43 -12.47
N ASP A 296 -37.80 -1.27 -11.73
CA ASP A 296 -39.20 -1.15 -11.55
C ASP A 296 -39.57 0.30 -11.22
N ALA A 297 -40.37 0.92 -12.10
CA ALA A 297 -40.98 2.20 -11.79
C ALA A 297 -41.92 2.00 -10.60
N PRO A 298 -41.90 2.86 -9.59
CA PRO A 298 -42.86 2.80 -8.51
C PRO A 298 -44.27 3.11 -9.09
N LYS A 299 -45.24 2.24 -8.76
CA LYS A 299 -46.66 2.46 -9.01
C LYS A 299 -47.18 3.57 -8.12
#